data_2a615a3d26a91d46d740e322d1a95fc5
#
_entry.id   2a615a3d26a91d46d740e322d1a95fc5
#
_cell.length_a   1.000
_cell.length_b   1.000
_cell.length_c   1.000
_cell.angle_alpha   90.00
_cell.angle_beta   90.00
_cell.angle_gamma   90.00
#
_symmetry.space_group_name_H-M   'P 1'
#
loop_
_entity.id
_entity.type
_entity.pdbx_description
1 polymer ?
#
loop_
_entity_poly.entity_id
_entity_poly.type
_entity_poly.pdbx_seq_one_letter_code
_entity_poly.pdbx_strand_id
1 'polypeptide(L)'
;MTESFIENLSEILIGSVAFLGIGNVDRSDDGAGMALAQKLSGAGIPNVFLGGLTPEKHLPSIREDGYDTVALLDAANVGATPGSIAIFDAQEIKSRFPIVSTHKLSAGMLAQLITDGNSANVWLIGIQPETLAMGGAGLSSIVEKTVTYAAHSIVKLMALPVIRPQEQVCI
;
A
#
# COMPACT_ATOMS: atom_id res chain seq x y z
N MET A 1 -14.33 -5.90 -13.09
CA MET A 1 -13.02 -5.63 -12.45
C MET A 1 -13.06 -4.43 -11.46
N THR A 2 -13.83 -3.42 -11.72
CA THR A 2 -13.89 -2.18 -10.92
C THR A 2 -14.62 -2.33 -9.58
N GLU A 3 -15.73 -3.02 -9.49
CA GLU A 3 -16.50 -3.21 -8.25
C GLU A 3 -15.72 -4.04 -7.23
N SER A 4 -15.16 -5.15 -7.65
CA SER A 4 -14.37 -6.05 -6.80
C SER A 4 -13.16 -5.37 -6.12
N PHE A 5 -12.45 -4.45 -6.78
CA PHE A 5 -11.31 -3.76 -6.17
C PHE A 5 -11.76 -2.77 -5.08
N ILE A 6 -12.84 -2.02 -5.32
CA ILE A 6 -13.38 -1.07 -4.34
C ILE A 6 -13.96 -1.82 -3.14
N GLU A 7 -14.64 -2.94 -3.38
CA GLU A 7 -15.14 -3.82 -2.31
C GLU A 7 -13.99 -4.32 -1.43
N ASN A 8 -12.95 -4.89 -2.04
CA ASN A 8 -11.75 -5.33 -1.30
C ASN A 8 -11.10 -4.19 -0.51
N LEU A 9 -10.98 -2.99 -1.10
CA LEU A 9 -10.45 -1.83 -0.38
C LEU A 9 -11.30 -1.47 0.84
N SER A 10 -12.64 -1.55 0.74
CA SER A 10 -13.54 -1.24 1.84
C SER A 10 -13.45 -2.24 3.00
N GLU A 11 -13.08 -3.47 2.71
CA GLU A 11 -12.88 -4.52 3.71
C GLU A 11 -11.56 -4.39 4.45
N ILE A 12 -10.52 -3.87 3.80
CA ILE A 12 -9.17 -3.82 4.37
C ILE A 12 -8.81 -2.45 4.98
N LEU A 13 -9.33 -1.36 4.45
CA LEU A 13 -9.04 0.00 4.93
C LEU A 13 -10.00 0.39 6.08
N ILE A 14 -9.83 -0.26 7.23
CA ILE A 14 -10.71 -0.12 8.40
C ILE A 14 -10.00 0.65 9.52
N GLY A 15 -10.73 1.49 10.23
CA GLY A 15 -10.23 2.23 11.38
C GLY A 15 -9.30 3.37 10.99
N SER A 16 -8.27 3.60 11.82
CA SER A 16 -7.19 4.53 11.51
C SER A 16 -6.19 3.86 10.54
N VAL A 17 -6.02 4.45 9.37
CA VAL A 17 -5.22 3.86 8.29
C VAL A 17 -3.94 4.67 8.06
N ALA A 18 -2.79 3.99 8.02
CA ALA A 18 -1.53 4.53 7.52
C ALA A 18 -1.22 3.95 6.13
N PHE A 19 -0.72 4.79 5.23
CA PHE A 19 -0.25 4.38 3.91
C PHE A 19 1.27 4.59 3.83
N LEU A 20 2.01 3.54 3.48
CA LEU A 20 3.47 3.59 3.33
C LEU A 20 3.86 3.30 1.88
N GLY A 21 4.25 4.34 1.15
CA GLY A 21 4.74 4.23 -0.23
C GLY A 21 6.19 3.74 -0.28
N ILE A 22 6.42 2.70 -1.05
CA ILE A 22 7.72 2.03 -1.20
C ILE A 22 8.10 2.05 -2.68
N GLY A 23 9.40 2.00 -2.97
CA GLY A 23 9.94 1.83 -4.32
C GLY A 23 10.93 2.91 -4.72
N ASN A 24 11.57 2.67 -5.86
CA ASN A 24 12.58 3.56 -6.43
C ASN A 24 12.02 4.31 -7.64
N VAL A 25 11.83 5.62 -7.52
CA VAL A 25 11.31 6.47 -8.58
C VAL A 25 12.25 6.60 -9.79
N ASP A 26 13.54 6.28 -9.62
CA ASP A 26 14.54 6.28 -10.71
C ASP A 26 14.52 4.98 -11.54
N ARG A 27 13.68 4.02 -11.16
CA ARG A 27 13.55 2.71 -11.81
C ARG A 27 12.18 2.48 -12.42
N SER A 28 11.67 3.43 -13.18
CA SER A 28 10.38 3.32 -13.87
C SER A 28 9.26 2.85 -12.93
N ASP A 29 8.61 1.72 -13.20
CA ASP A 29 7.45 1.23 -12.44
C ASP A 29 7.76 0.76 -11.02
N ASP A 30 9.05 0.61 -10.65
CA ASP A 30 9.46 0.40 -9.25
C ASP A 30 9.02 1.58 -8.35
N GLY A 31 8.77 2.74 -8.96
CA GLY A 31 8.23 3.94 -8.30
C GLY A 31 6.70 3.95 -8.11
N ALA A 32 5.97 2.91 -8.49
CA ALA A 32 4.51 2.92 -8.48
C ALA A 32 3.91 3.16 -7.08
N GLY A 33 4.47 2.52 -6.05
CA GLY A 33 4.02 2.71 -4.67
C GLY A 33 4.24 4.14 -4.18
N MET A 34 5.38 4.73 -4.53
CA MET A 34 5.68 6.13 -4.22
C MET A 34 4.75 7.09 -4.94
N ALA A 35 4.48 6.86 -6.22
CA ALA A 35 3.57 7.68 -7.02
C ALA A 35 2.14 7.63 -6.46
N LEU A 36 1.67 6.45 -6.04
CA LEU A 36 0.38 6.29 -5.39
C LEU A 36 0.33 7.06 -4.06
N ALA A 37 1.33 6.90 -3.20
CA ALA A 37 1.42 7.63 -1.93
C ALA A 37 1.44 9.15 -2.13
N GLN A 38 2.19 9.65 -3.12
CA GLN A 38 2.22 11.07 -3.46
C GLN A 38 0.85 11.61 -3.90
N LYS A 39 0.10 10.83 -4.72
CA LYS A 39 -1.26 11.21 -5.14
C LYS A 39 -2.22 11.24 -3.94
N LEU A 40 -2.13 10.27 -3.02
CA LEU A 40 -2.94 10.26 -1.79
C LEU A 40 -2.64 11.47 -0.89
N SER A 41 -1.36 11.74 -0.65
CA SER A 41 -0.92 12.90 0.13
C SER A 41 -1.38 14.22 -0.52
N GLY A 42 -1.23 14.35 -1.83
CA GLY A 42 -1.69 15.52 -2.60
C GLY A 42 -3.21 15.72 -2.58
N ALA A 43 -3.97 14.64 -2.39
CA ALA A 43 -5.42 14.69 -2.22
C ALA A 43 -5.87 14.95 -0.76
N GLY A 44 -4.92 15.16 0.16
CA GLY A 44 -5.21 15.45 1.57
C GLY A 44 -5.54 14.22 2.42
N ILE A 45 -5.23 13.01 1.96
CA ILE A 45 -5.36 11.80 2.79
C ILE A 45 -4.33 11.90 3.93
N PRO A 46 -4.75 11.74 5.21
CA PRO A 46 -3.85 11.77 6.35
C PRO A 46 -2.98 10.50 6.43
N ASN A 47 -1.90 10.57 7.21
CA ASN A 47 -1.08 9.41 7.57
C ASN A 47 -0.45 8.70 6.36
N VAL A 48 -0.01 9.48 5.37
CA VAL A 48 0.71 9.00 4.20
C VAL A 48 2.19 9.23 4.38
N PHE A 49 2.96 8.13 4.36
CA PHE A 49 4.41 8.10 4.54
C PHE A 49 5.10 7.81 3.20
N LEU A 50 6.05 8.66 2.83
CA LEU A 50 6.83 8.51 1.60
C LEU A 50 8.14 7.78 1.91
N GLY A 51 8.07 6.45 2.01
CA GLY A 51 9.18 5.59 2.42
C GLY A 51 10.28 5.43 1.37
N GLY A 52 9.92 5.35 0.10
CA GLY A 52 10.87 5.22 -0.99
C GLY A 52 11.79 4.01 -0.83
N LEU A 53 13.10 4.26 -0.82
CA LEU A 53 14.14 3.24 -0.64
C LEU A 53 14.44 2.91 0.83
N THR A 54 13.92 3.68 1.77
CA THR A 54 14.19 3.54 3.22
C THR A 54 12.90 3.58 4.03
N PRO A 55 11.91 2.71 3.73
CA PRO A 55 10.60 2.71 4.39
C PRO A 55 10.70 2.46 5.90
N GLU A 56 11.76 1.77 6.35
CA GLU A 56 12.01 1.47 7.77
C GLU A 56 12.15 2.71 8.64
N LYS A 57 12.50 3.85 8.07
CA LYS A 57 12.63 5.12 8.81
C LYS A 57 11.28 5.61 9.36
N HIS A 58 10.19 5.16 8.78
CA HIS A 58 8.84 5.53 9.22
C HIS A 58 8.24 4.57 10.24
N LEU A 59 8.86 3.38 10.44
CA LEU A 59 8.34 2.38 11.37
C LEU A 59 8.17 2.88 12.82
N PRO A 60 9.10 3.67 13.40
CA PRO A 60 8.90 4.21 14.74
C PRO A 60 7.59 5.01 14.85
N SER A 61 7.35 5.96 13.96
CA SER A 61 6.12 6.77 13.95
C SER A 61 4.89 5.93 13.72
N ILE A 62 4.91 5.00 12.74
CA ILE A 62 3.79 4.12 12.45
C ILE A 62 3.41 3.26 13.66
N ARG A 63 4.40 2.80 14.43
CA ARG A 63 4.16 1.98 15.63
C ARG A 63 3.71 2.81 16.83
N GLU A 64 4.25 4.02 17.00
CA GLU A 64 3.92 4.93 18.08
C GLU A 64 2.49 5.47 17.96
N ASP A 65 2.07 5.81 16.74
CA ASP A 65 0.74 6.35 16.46
C ASP A 65 -0.38 5.29 16.57
N GLY A 66 -0.05 3.99 16.48
CA GLY A 66 -0.96 2.88 16.76
C GLY A 66 -2.11 2.76 15.79
N TYR A 67 -1.83 2.66 14.48
CA TYR A 67 -2.85 2.50 13.44
C TYR A 67 -3.55 1.14 13.50
N ASP A 68 -4.84 1.10 13.17
CA ASP A 68 -5.60 -0.15 13.03
C ASP A 68 -5.20 -0.91 11.76
N THR A 69 -4.84 -0.17 10.71
CA THR A 69 -4.45 -0.72 9.41
C THR A 69 -3.22 0.01 8.87
N VAL A 70 -2.25 -0.76 8.35
CA VAL A 70 -1.11 -0.25 7.59
C VAL A 70 -1.13 -0.83 6.18
N ALA A 71 -1.32 0.02 5.19
CA ALA A 71 -1.30 -0.33 3.78
C ALA A 71 0.08 -0.02 3.18
N LEU A 72 0.84 -1.06 2.85
CA LEU A 72 2.07 -0.97 2.07
C LEU A 72 1.69 -0.77 0.59
N LEU A 73 2.25 0.23 -0.06
CA LEU A 73 2.04 0.53 -1.47
C LEU A 73 3.36 0.28 -2.20
N ASP A 74 3.38 -0.67 -3.13
CA ASP A 74 4.63 -1.06 -3.80
C ASP A 74 4.38 -1.58 -5.22
N ALA A 75 5.42 -1.59 -6.04
CA ALA A 75 5.44 -2.40 -7.25
C ALA A 75 5.69 -3.86 -6.87
N ALA A 76 4.82 -4.76 -7.28
CA ALA A 76 4.92 -6.18 -6.94
C ALA A 76 4.85 -7.07 -8.18
N ASN A 77 5.91 -7.82 -8.44
CA ASN A 77 5.90 -8.82 -9.51
C ASN A 77 5.17 -10.08 -9.02
N VAL A 78 3.92 -10.21 -9.43
CA VAL A 78 3.05 -11.33 -9.06
C VAL A 78 2.75 -12.26 -10.24
N GLY A 79 3.41 -12.02 -11.38
CA GLY A 79 3.20 -12.79 -12.62
C GLY A 79 1.88 -12.48 -13.31
N ALA A 80 1.26 -11.34 -13.02
CA ALA A 80 0.03 -10.87 -13.65
C ALA A 80 0.33 -9.96 -14.87
N THR A 81 -0.74 -9.58 -15.57
CA THR A 81 -0.62 -8.57 -16.65
C THR A 81 -0.15 -7.24 -16.08
N PRO A 82 0.79 -6.53 -16.75
CA PRO A 82 1.23 -5.19 -16.32
C PRO A 82 0.06 -4.25 -16.01
N GLY A 83 0.17 -3.50 -14.93
CA GLY A 83 -0.89 -2.63 -14.43
C GLY A 83 -1.99 -3.33 -13.61
N SER A 84 -1.92 -4.64 -13.41
CA SER A 84 -2.82 -5.33 -12.49
C SER A 84 -2.54 -4.91 -11.04
N ILE A 85 -3.60 -4.86 -10.22
CA ILE A 85 -3.48 -4.64 -8.77
C ILE A 85 -3.75 -5.96 -8.06
N ALA A 86 -2.92 -6.29 -7.08
CA ALA A 86 -3.12 -7.41 -6.17
C ALA A 86 -3.06 -6.92 -4.72
N ILE A 87 -3.88 -7.48 -3.87
CA ILE A 87 -3.93 -7.18 -2.44
C ILE A 87 -3.55 -8.44 -1.68
N PHE A 88 -2.64 -8.31 -0.73
CA PHE A 88 -2.14 -9.41 0.09
C PHE A 88 -2.21 -9.05 1.56
N ASP A 89 -2.64 -9.99 2.40
CA ASP A 89 -2.55 -9.87 3.85
C ASP A 89 -1.11 -10.13 4.36
N ALA A 90 -0.89 -9.90 5.66
CA ALA A 90 0.44 -10.04 6.27
C ALA A 90 1.03 -11.46 6.11
N GLN A 91 0.20 -12.51 6.09
CA GLN A 91 0.65 -13.89 5.94
C GLN A 91 1.06 -14.18 4.50
N GLU A 92 0.27 -13.72 3.54
CA GLU A 92 0.58 -13.83 2.12
C GLU A 92 1.84 -13.02 1.75
N ILE A 93 1.99 -11.81 2.32
CA ILE A 93 3.18 -10.97 2.12
C ILE A 93 4.43 -11.72 2.58
N LYS A 94 4.41 -12.29 3.79
CA LYS A 94 5.55 -13.05 4.35
C LYS A 94 5.90 -14.28 3.51
N SER A 95 4.91 -14.97 2.96
CA SER A 95 5.12 -16.18 2.16
C SER A 95 5.57 -15.88 0.72
N ARG A 96 5.03 -14.85 0.08
CA ARG A 96 5.30 -14.51 -1.32
C ARG A 96 6.52 -13.61 -1.49
N PHE A 97 6.82 -12.76 -0.51
CA PHE A 97 7.92 -11.79 -0.54
C PHE A 97 8.88 -12.02 0.63
N PRO A 98 9.49 -13.23 0.72
CA PRO A 98 10.36 -13.59 1.84
C PRO A 98 11.61 -12.71 1.88
N ILE A 99 12.32 -12.76 3.01
CA ILE A 99 13.57 -12.06 3.26
C ILE A 99 14.67 -12.67 2.37
N VAL A 100 14.86 -12.15 1.16
CA VAL A 100 15.85 -12.70 0.20
C VAL A 100 16.97 -11.73 -0.10
N SER A 101 16.95 -10.49 0.41
CA SER A 101 17.95 -9.47 0.06
C SER A 101 18.68 -8.93 1.28
N THR A 102 20.01 -8.98 1.24
CA THR A 102 20.89 -8.37 2.26
C THR A 102 20.95 -6.84 2.18
N HIS A 103 20.30 -6.21 1.19
CA HIS A 103 20.43 -4.78 0.91
C HIS A 103 19.13 -3.98 0.82
N LYS A 104 17.97 -4.63 0.88
CA LYS A 104 16.66 -3.96 0.84
C LYS A 104 15.68 -4.72 1.72
N LEU A 105 14.96 -4.01 2.61
CA LEU A 105 13.88 -4.61 3.37
C LEU A 105 12.76 -5.06 2.42
N SER A 106 12.43 -6.36 2.45
CA SER A 106 11.30 -6.88 1.69
C SER A 106 9.98 -6.43 2.32
N ALA A 107 8.90 -6.42 1.53
CA ALA A 107 7.55 -6.20 2.06
C ALA A 107 7.21 -7.18 3.20
N GLY A 108 7.70 -8.44 3.11
CA GLY A 108 7.55 -9.44 4.17
C GLY A 108 8.23 -9.06 5.47
N MET A 109 9.43 -8.50 5.40
CA MET A 109 10.13 -8.04 6.59
C MET A 109 9.48 -6.79 7.20
N LEU A 110 9.04 -5.85 6.35
CA LEU A 110 8.29 -4.68 6.82
C LEU A 110 7.00 -5.09 7.52
N ALA A 111 6.22 -6.00 6.92
CA ALA A 111 5.00 -6.50 7.53
C ALA A 111 5.28 -7.17 8.88
N GLN A 112 6.36 -7.94 9.00
CA GLN A 112 6.77 -8.54 10.27
C GLN A 112 7.12 -7.46 11.29
N LEU A 113 7.97 -6.50 10.95
CA LEU A 113 8.39 -5.43 11.86
C LEU A 113 7.22 -4.56 12.33
N ILE A 114 6.21 -4.36 11.49
CA ILE A 114 5.00 -3.61 11.86
C ILE A 114 4.13 -4.45 12.81
N THR A 115 3.96 -5.74 12.56
CA THR A 115 3.10 -6.61 13.37
C THR A 115 3.75 -7.04 14.68
N ASP A 116 5.08 -6.99 14.82
CA ASP A 116 5.78 -7.38 16.03
C ASP A 116 5.44 -6.43 17.21
N GLY A 117 4.65 -6.93 18.16
CA GLY A 117 4.20 -6.17 19.33
C GLY A 117 3.14 -5.10 19.01
N ASN A 118 2.49 -5.18 17.88
CA ASN A 118 1.43 -4.29 17.45
C ASN A 118 0.25 -5.11 16.88
N SER A 119 -0.98 -4.62 17.09
CA SER A 119 -2.22 -5.24 16.61
C SER A 119 -2.67 -4.76 15.22
N ALA A 120 -1.86 -3.96 14.54
CA ALA A 120 -2.20 -3.43 13.23
C ALA A 120 -2.38 -4.55 12.18
N ASN A 121 -3.43 -4.44 11.37
CA ASN A 121 -3.57 -5.25 10.18
C ASN A 121 -2.67 -4.69 9.08
N VAL A 122 -1.82 -5.52 8.50
CA VAL A 122 -0.90 -5.09 7.44
C VAL A 122 -1.33 -5.68 6.11
N TRP A 123 -1.48 -4.82 5.12
CA TRP A 123 -1.85 -5.17 3.75
C TRP A 123 -0.83 -4.63 2.76
N LEU A 124 -0.59 -5.35 1.68
CA LEU A 124 0.16 -4.88 0.52
C LEU A 124 -0.82 -4.65 -0.64
N ILE A 125 -0.86 -3.42 -1.12
CA ILE A 125 -1.49 -3.05 -2.39
C ILE A 125 -0.35 -3.02 -3.42
N GLY A 126 -0.18 -4.13 -4.12
CA GLY A 126 0.89 -4.35 -5.09
C GLY A 126 0.42 -4.06 -6.51
N ILE A 127 1.20 -3.31 -7.27
CA ILE A 127 0.93 -3.01 -8.68
C ILE A 127 1.94 -3.77 -9.54
N GLN A 128 1.45 -4.61 -10.48
CA GLN A 128 2.31 -5.34 -11.41
C GLN A 128 3.04 -4.38 -12.34
N PRO A 129 4.38 -4.31 -12.29
CA PRO A 129 5.14 -3.45 -13.18
C PRO A 129 5.14 -3.99 -14.62
N GLU A 130 5.27 -3.09 -15.59
CA GLU A 130 5.60 -3.40 -16.98
C GLU A 130 7.11 -3.44 -17.18
N THR A 131 7.82 -2.50 -16.56
CA THR A 131 9.28 -2.36 -16.66
C THR A 131 9.92 -1.86 -15.38
N LEU A 132 11.12 -2.34 -15.09
CA LEU A 132 11.95 -1.89 -13.97
C LEU A 132 13.28 -1.29 -14.48
N ALA A 133 13.27 -0.73 -15.68
CA ALA A 133 14.45 -0.14 -16.31
C ALA A 133 14.97 1.07 -15.51
N MET A 134 16.29 1.17 -15.39
CA MET A 134 16.94 2.34 -14.78
C MET A 134 16.90 3.55 -15.70
N GLY A 135 16.74 4.75 -15.16
CA GLY A 135 16.78 6.01 -15.92
C GLY A 135 15.56 6.22 -16.81
N GLY A 136 14.46 5.52 -16.56
CA GLY A 136 13.19 5.72 -17.25
C GLY A 136 12.57 7.08 -16.92
N ALA A 137 11.74 7.60 -17.83
CA ALA A 137 11.04 8.89 -17.68
C ALA A 137 9.77 8.80 -16.79
N GLY A 138 9.84 8.05 -15.68
CA GLY A 138 8.70 7.82 -14.79
C GLY A 138 8.00 6.48 -15.05
N LEU A 139 6.75 6.38 -14.64
CA LEU A 139 5.95 5.16 -14.79
C LEU A 139 5.60 4.87 -16.26
N SER A 140 5.48 3.58 -16.59
CA SER A 140 4.87 3.19 -17.86
C SER A 140 3.41 3.65 -17.94
N SER A 141 2.91 3.85 -19.15
CA SER A 141 1.55 4.40 -19.37
C SER A 141 0.46 3.55 -18.70
N ILE A 142 0.63 2.23 -18.68
CA ILE A 142 -0.35 1.34 -18.07
C ILE A 142 -0.32 1.44 -16.54
N VAL A 143 0.88 1.49 -15.94
CA VAL A 143 1.04 1.61 -14.48
C VAL A 143 0.60 3.00 -14.00
N GLU A 144 0.88 4.08 -14.74
CA GLU A 144 0.39 5.43 -14.41
C GLU A 144 -1.15 5.48 -14.37
N LYS A 145 -1.82 4.85 -15.33
CA LYS A 145 -3.30 4.73 -15.32
C LYS A 145 -3.80 3.98 -14.10
N THR A 146 -3.14 2.87 -13.75
CA THR A 146 -3.47 2.07 -12.59
C THR A 146 -3.28 2.83 -11.28
N VAL A 147 -2.15 3.52 -11.13
CA VAL A 147 -1.87 4.37 -9.96
C VAL A 147 -2.92 5.47 -9.81
N THR A 148 -3.31 6.12 -10.92
CA THR A 148 -4.35 7.16 -10.91
C THR A 148 -5.71 6.58 -10.52
N TYR A 149 -6.07 5.42 -11.05
CA TYR A 149 -7.30 4.72 -10.69
C TYR A 149 -7.32 4.30 -9.21
N ALA A 150 -6.24 3.71 -8.71
CA ALA A 150 -6.11 3.29 -7.32
C ALA A 150 -6.20 4.49 -6.36
N ALA A 151 -5.50 5.59 -6.65
CA ALA A 151 -5.57 6.81 -5.87
C ALA A 151 -7.00 7.35 -5.80
N HIS A 152 -7.69 7.46 -6.94
CA HIS A 152 -9.08 7.93 -6.98
C HIS A 152 -10.02 7.03 -6.16
N SER A 153 -9.85 5.72 -6.26
CA SER A 153 -10.67 4.74 -5.52
C SER A 153 -10.46 4.85 -4.01
N ILE A 154 -9.21 4.96 -3.56
CA ILE A 154 -8.87 5.12 -2.13
C ILE A 154 -9.40 6.46 -1.61
N VAL A 155 -9.17 7.57 -2.32
CA VAL A 155 -9.67 8.89 -1.93
C VAL A 155 -11.18 8.89 -1.80
N LYS A 156 -11.89 8.33 -2.77
CA LYS A 156 -13.35 8.22 -2.74
C LYS A 156 -13.83 7.41 -1.54
N LEU A 157 -13.18 6.29 -1.23
CA LEU A 157 -13.53 5.45 -0.10
C LEU A 157 -13.29 6.16 1.22
N MET A 158 -12.12 6.78 1.39
CA MET A 158 -11.74 7.48 2.62
C MET A 158 -12.57 8.76 2.88
N ALA A 159 -13.19 9.34 1.85
CA ALA A 159 -14.10 10.49 1.98
C ALA A 159 -15.52 10.10 2.41
N LEU A 160 -15.88 8.82 2.37
CA LEU A 160 -17.19 8.35 2.83
C LEU A 160 -17.25 8.42 4.38
N PRO A 161 -18.36 8.92 4.96
CA PRO A 161 -18.53 8.86 6.41
C PRO A 161 -18.50 7.41 6.87
N VAL A 162 -17.66 7.10 7.87
CA VAL A 162 -17.63 5.77 8.49
C VAL A 162 -19.00 5.52 9.13
N ILE A 163 -19.83 4.73 8.47
CA ILE A 163 -21.06 4.21 9.07
C ILE A 163 -20.59 3.15 10.09
N ARG A 164 -20.38 3.57 11.34
CA ARG A 164 -20.20 2.61 12.43
C ARG A 164 -21.51 1.84 12.58
N PRO A 165 -21.49 0.49 12.55
CA PRO A 165 -22.67 -0.26 12.99
C PRO A 165 -23.02 0.24 14.38
N GLN A 166 -24.26 0.71 14.56
CA GLN A 166 -24.74 1.06 15.88
C GLN A 166 -24.63 -0.20 16.74
N GLU A 167 -23.86 -0.12 17.83
CA GLU A 167 -23.95 -1.11 18.90
C GLU A 167 -25.43 -1.25 19.24
N GLN A 168 -25.97 -2.43 19.00
CA GLN A 168 -27.30 -2.78 19.50
C GLN A 168 -27.24 -2.68 21.02
N VAL A 169 -27.73 -1.57 21.55
CA VAL A 169 -28.03 -1.46 22.97
C VAL A 169 -29.15 -2.47 23.24
N CYS A 170 -28.79 -3.64 23.76
CA CYS A 170 -29.76 -4.52 24.41
C CYS A 170 -30.28 -3.80 25.65
N ILE A 171 -31.54 -3.46 25.61
CA ILE A 171 -32.34 -3.05 26.79
C ILE A 171 -32.81 -4.31 27.48
#